data_37a306b4b8854aabbd26e069c9d204a9
#
_entry.id   37a306b4b8854aabbd26e069c9d204a9
#
_cell.length_a   1.000
_cell.length_b   1.000
_cell.length_c   1.000
_cell.angle_alpha   90.00
_cell.angle_beta   90.00
_cell.angle_gamma   90.00
#
_symmetry.space_group_name_H-M   'P 1'
#
loop_
_entity.id
_entity.type
_entity.pdbx_description
1 polymer ?
#
loop_
_entity_poly.entity_id
_entity_poly.type
_entity_poly.pdbx_seq_one_letter_code
_entity_poly.pdbx_strand_id
1 'polypeptide(L)'
;MNTTSDTLRVGFIGLGSQGGPMARRIIEAGYPVTLWARRPGTLEPFADTAAKSAGSPAELAAASDLICVCVRDDADTEEVVDAVLGGLAAGGVIAVHSTVHPDTCRRLAERAQARGVRLIDAPVSGGAPAAEAGRLLVMAGGDEETVEFCRPVFASYGDPIVYLGPVGAGQIAKLLNNAAFTAHLGVAVSLLALGRSLGVDQLRLADVISHGSGNSFALERVASAGGTLARIGEHAGHLLRKDVRLIADLAATAPAGAEGGASEPGDAGHGHGEHGATLLAAADAALALMNVGR
;
A
#
# COMPACT_ATOMS: atom_id res chain seq x y z
N MET A 1 2.83 1.61 41.52
CA MET A 1 1.52 1.53 40.87
C MET A 1 1.76 0.86 39.50
N ASN A 2 1.51 -0.46 39.40
CA ASN A 2 1.59 -1.17 38.13
C ASN A 2 0.37 -0.78 37.30
N THR A 3 0.51 0.17 36.39
CA THR A 3 -0.41 0.24 35.26
C THR A 3 -0.03 -0.91 34.33
N THR A 4 -0.76 -2.02 34.40
CA THR A 4 -0.82 -2.96 33.27
C THR A 4 -1.31 -2.14 32.08
N SER A 5 -0.36 -1.71 31.23
CA SER A 5 -0.68 -1.24 29.90
C SER A 5 -1.38 -2.42 29.22
N ASP A 6 -2.71 -2.35 29.07
CA ASP A 6 -3.45 -3.35 28.32
C ASP A 6 -2.85 -3.37 26.92
N THR A 7 -2.15 -4.48 26.60
CA THR A 7 -1.49 -4.64 25.29
C THR A 7 -2.57 -4.69 24.22
N LEU A 8 -2.46 -3.81 23.21
CA LEU A 8 -3.42 -3.67 22.13
C LEU A 8 -3.70 -5.02 21.46
N ARG A 9 -4.96 -5.44 21.39
CA ARG A 9 -5.37 -6.68 20.71
C ARG A 9 -5.55 -6.39 19.23
N VAL A 10 -4.85 -7.12 18.38
CA VAL A 10 -4.81 -6.88 16.94
C VAL A 10 -5.54 -7.98 16.18
N GLY A 11 -6.53 -7.60 15.39
CA GLY A 11 -7.13 -8.45 14.37
C GLY A 11 -6.40 -8.27 13.04
N PHE A 12 -6.14 -9.34 12.29
CA PHE A 12 -5.55 -9.22 10.96
C PHE A 12 -6.33 -10.03 9.93
N ILE A 13 -6.74 -9.37 8.84
CA ILE A 13 -7.47 -9.96 7.72
C ILE A 13 -6.72 -9.70 6.42
N GLY A 14 -6.52 -10.77 5.63
CA GLY A 14 -5.79 -10.69 4.38
C GLY A 14 -4.34 -11.15 4.51
N LEU A 15 -4.15 -12.45 4.68
CA LEU A 15 -2.87 -13.11 4.94
C LEU A 15 -2.17 -13.57 3.64
N GLY A 16 -2.24 -12.74 2.59
CA GLY A 16 -1.53 -12.97 1.33
C GLY A 16 -0.03 -12.65 1.43
N SER A 17 0.62 -12.54 0.26
CA SER A 17 2.07 -12.28 0.17
C SER A 17 2.53 -11.02 0.90
N GLN A 18 1.66 -10.02 1.04
CA GLN A 18 1.97 -8.77 1.75
C GLN A 18 1.53 -8.83 3.21
N GLY A 19 0.26 -9.20 3.47
CA GLY A 19 -0.30 -9.16 4.82
C GLY A 19 0.17 -10.32 5.72
N GLY A 20 0.52 -11.47 5.15
CA GLY A 20 1.06 -12.59 5.94
C GLY A 20 2.33 -12.24 6.70
N PRO A 21 3.39 -11.73 6.05
CA PRO A 21 4.58 -11.23 6.74
C PRO A 21 4.28 -10.10 7.74
N MET A 22 3.39 -9.17 7.44
CA MET A 22 2.98 -8.12 8.38
C MET A 22 2.37 -8.72 9.66
N ALA A 23 1.42 -9.65 9.52
CA ALA A 23 0.79 -10.31 10.65
C ALA A 23 1.83 -11.08 11.50
N ARG A 24 2.77 -11.78 10.86
CA ARG A 24 3.86 -12.48 11.56
C ARG A 24 4.71 -11.53 12.38
N ARG A 25 5.09 -10.38 11.83
CA ARG A 25 5.86 -9.35 12.54
C ARG A 25 5.13 -8.78 13.76
N ILE A 26 3.80 -8.59 13.66
CA ILE A 26 2.99 -8.15 14.80
C ILE A 26 2.99 -9.22 15.92
N ILE A 27 2.86 -10.50 15.55
CA ILE A 27 2.91 -11.62 16.50
C ILE A 27 4.29 -11.69 17.17
N GLU A 28 5.36 -11.59 16.39
CA GLU A 28 6.76 -11.61 16.89
C GLU A 28 7.07 -10.44 17.81
N ALA A 29 6.42 -9.29 17.61
CA ALA A 29 6.51 -8.12 18.48
C ALA A 29 5.74 -8.31 19.82
N GLY A 30 5.04 -9.43 20.00
CA GLY A 30 4.39 -9.81 21.26
C GLY A 30 2.95 -9.30 21.41
N TYR A 31 2.33 -8.77 20.37
CA TYR A 31 0.92 -8.39 20.43
C TYR A 31 0.01 -9.63 20.44
N PRO A 32 -1.10 -9.61 21.20
CA PRO A 32 -2.17 -10.59 21.07
C PRO A 32 -2.84 -10.45 19.70
N VAL A 33 -2.66 -11.44 18.82
CA VAL A 33 -3.19 -11.39 17.44
C VAL A 33 -4.29 -12.42 17.24
N THR A 34 -5.39 -11.97 16.61
CA THR A 34 -6.45 -12.85 16.10
C THR A 34 -6.46 -12.75 14.58
N LEU A 35 -6.43 -13.89 13.90
CA LEU A 35 -6.38 -14.01 12.44
C LEU A 35 -7.70 -14.54 11.88
N TRP A 36 -8.08 -14.03 10.73
CA TRP A 36 -9.14 -14.64 9.94
C TRP A 36 -8.77 -14.66 8.46
N ALA A 37 -9.14 -15.73 7.79
CA ALA A 37 -8.98 -15.87 6.34
C ALA A 37 -10.20 -16.56 5.73
N ARG A 38 -10.63 -16.10 4.55
CA ARG A 38 -11.74 -16.70 3.77
C ARG A 38 -11.47 -18.18 3.46
N ARG A 39 -10.21 -18.55 3.25
CA ARG A 39 -9.75 -19.93 3.00
C ARG A 39 -8.97 -20.43 4.22
N PRO A 40 -9.45 -21.45 4.95
CA PRO A 40 -8.80 -21.94 6.18
C PRO A 40 -7.32 -22.33 6.02
N GLY A 41 -6.94 -22.93 4.89
CA GLY A 41 -5.54 -23.28 4.60
C GLY A 41 -4.56 -22.10 4.57
N THR A 42 -5.06 -20.86 4.44
CA THR A 42 -4.22 -19.66 4.55
C THR A 42 -3.71 -19.42 5.99
N LEU A 43 -4.35 -20.04 7.00
CA LEU A 43 -3.94 -19.96 8.41
C LEU A 43 -2.85 -20.97 8.79
N GLU A 44 -2.64 -22.01 7.99
CA GLU A 44 -1.65 -23.06 8.27
C GLU A 44 -0.22 -22.52 8.55
N PRO A 45 0.29 -21.52 7.81
CA PRO A 45 1.60 -20.92 8.08
C PRO A 45 1.73 -20.25 9.46
N PHE A 46 0.61 -20.07 10.19
CA PHE A 46 0.61 -19.43 11.52
C PHE A 46 0.38 -20.43 12.66
N ALA A 47 0.28 -21.73 12.37
CA ALA A 47 0.04 -22.77 13.37
C ALA A 47 1.15 -22.89 14.42
N ASP A 48 2.36 -22.43 14.09
CA ASP A 48 3.55 -22.38 14.95
C ASP A 48 3.62 -21.10 15.81
N THR A 49 2.61 -20.22 15.75
CA THR A 49 2.62 -18.92 16.43
C THR A 49 1.63 -18.89 17.61
N ALA A 50 1.69 -17.80 18.40
CA ALA A 50 0.74 -17.55 19.50
C ALA A 50 -0.59 -16.93 19.01
N ALA A 51 -0.77 -16.71 17.70
CA ALA A 51 -1.98 -16.12 17.15
C ALA A 51 -3.18 -17.06 17.32
N LYS A 52 -4.37 -16.47 17.54
CA LYS A 52 -5.64 -17.18 17.56
C LYS A 52 -6.33 -17.10 16.20
N SER A 53 -7.10 -18.11 15.85
CA SER A 53 -7.96 -18.09 14.67
C SER A 53 -9.39 -17.78 15.06
N ALA A 54 -10.07 -16.92 14.31
CA ALA A 54 -11.50 -16.64 14.43
C ALA A 54 -12.28 -17.41 13.36
N GLY A 55 -13.50 -17.81 13.66
CA GLY A 55 -14.42 -18.47 12.74
C GLY A 55 -15.11 -17.50 11.77
N SER A 56 -15.12 -16.20 12.09
CA SER A 56 -15.73 -15.14 11.26
C SER A 56 -15.02 -13.79 11.44
N PRO A 57 -15.20 -12.84 10.48
CA PRO A 57 -14.72 -11.47 10.67
C PRO A 57 -15.32 -10.79 11.91
N ALA A 58 -16.58 -11.05 12.23
CA ALA A 58 -17.24 -10.47 13.41
C ALA A 58 -16.65 -11.02 14.72
N GLU A 59 -16.30 -12.29 14.78
CA GLU A 59 -15.62 -12.90 15.93
C GLU A 59 -14.21 -12.33 16.10
N LEU A 60 -13.45 -12.18 15.01
CA LEU A 60 -12.16 -11.50 15.04
C LEU A 60 -12.31 -10.08 15.59
N ALA A 61 -13.31 -9.34 15.11
CA ALA A 61 -13.56 -7.97 15.51
C ALA A 61 -13.88 -7.83 17.01
N ALA A 62 -14.70 -8.73 17.56
CA ALA A 62 -15.03 -8.76 18.98
C ALA A 62 -13.80 -9.03 19.89
N ALA A 63 -12.77 -9.67 19.34
CA ALA A 63 -11.52 -9.97 20.04
C ALA A 63 -10.42 -8.90 19.84
N SER A 64 -10.71 -7.79 19.17
CA SER A 64 -9.70 -6.82 18.69
C SER A 64 -10.02 -5.39 19.12
N ASP A 65 -8.97 -4.58 19.30
CA ASP A 65 -9.03 -3.13 19.49
C ASP A 65 -8.60 -2.40 18.21
N LEU A 66 -7.67 -3.02 17.44
CA LEU A 66 -7.21 -2.58 16.13
C LEU A 66 -7.37 -3.71 15.13
N ILE A 67 -7.99 -3.47 13.98
CA ILE A 67 -8.10 -4.43 12.89
C ILE A 67 -7.30 -3.93 11.68
N CYS A 68 -6.32 -4.71 11.24
CA CYS A 68 -5.56 -4.49 10.01
C CYS A 68 -6.20 -5.27 8.85
N VAL A 69 -6.57 -4.55 7.77
CA VAL A 69 -7.20 -5.12 6.57
C VAL A 69 -6.26 -4.98 5.39
N CYS A 70 -5.80 -6.12 4.82
CA CYS A 70 -4.87 -6.17 3.70
C CYS A 70 -5.37 -7.14 2.62
N VAL A 71 -6.44 -6.76 1.94
CA VAL A 71 -7.11 -7.54 0.88
C VAL A 71 -6.83 -6.95 -0.50
N ARG A 72 -7.41 -7.51 -1.60
CA ARG A 72 -6.96 -7.23 -2.97
C ARG A 72 -7.43 -5.90 -3.55
N ASP A 73 -8.70 -5.56 -3.33
CA ASP A 73 -9.38 -4.47 -4.04
C ASP A 73 -10.46 -3.81 -3.18
N ASP A 74 -11.16 -2.84 -3.77
CA ASP A 74 -12.22 -2.06 -3.12
C ASP A 74 -13.36 -2.95 -2.65
N ALA A 75 -13.83 -3.88 -3.49
CA ALA A 75 -14.97 -4.74 -3.16
C ALA A 75 -14.66 -5.68 -1.98
N ASP A 76 -13.49 -6.34 -2.00
CA ASP A 76 -13.04 -7.17 -0.88
C ASP A 76 -12.86 -6.33 0.41
N THR A 77 -12.41 -5.06 0.28
CA THR A 77 -12.22 -4.16 1.43
C THR A 77 -13.56 -3.73 2.02
N GLU A 78 -14.54 -3.36 1.18
CA GLU A 78 -15.89 -3.01 1.64
C GLU A 78 -16.58 -4.19 2.32
N GLU A 79 -16.54 -5.39 1.71
CA GLU A 79 -17.11 -6.62 2.29
C GLU A 79 -16.53 -6.91 3.68
N VAL A 80 -15.20 -6.85 3.81
CA VAL A 80 -14.52 -7.16 5.07
C VAL A 80 -14.79 -6.11 6.14
N VAL A 81 -14.72 -4.82 5.78
CA VAL A 81 -14.98 -3.73 6.73
C VAL A 81 -16.43 -3.78 7.23
N ASP A 82 -17.40 -3.99 6.36
CA ASP A 82 -18.79 -4.13 6.78
C ASP A 82 -19.00 -5.33 7.72
N ALA A 83 -18.33 -6.45 7.46
CA ALA A 83 -18.40 -7.64 8.30
C ALA A 83 -17.79 -7.41 9.70
N VAL A 84 -16.65 -6.70 9.80
CA VAL A 84 -16.00 -6.43 11.10
C VAL A 84 -16.72 -5.35 11.89
N LEU A 85 -17.38 -4.40 11.25
CA LEU A 85 -18.18 -3.36 11.93
C LEU A 85 -19.34 -3.94 12.76
N GLY A 86 -19.76 -5.17 12.46
CA GLY A 86 -20.77 -5.89 13.25
C GLY A 86 -20.29 -6.38 14.61
N GLY A 87 -18.98 -6.52 14.80
CA GLY A 87 -18.39 -7.09 16.03
C GLY A 87 -17.42 -6.16 16.77
N LEU A 88 -16.86 -5.14 16.11
CA LEU A 88 -15.88 -4.24 16.71
C LEU A 88 -16.57 -3.26 17.68
N ALA A 89 -16.04 -3.18 18.89
CA ALA A 89 -16.56 -2.28 19.92
C ALA A 89 -16.33 -0.80 19.56
N ALA A 90 -17.19 0.07 20.10
CA ALA A 90 -17.00 1.51 19.99
C ALA A 90 -15.63 1.91 20.57
N GLY A 91 -14.94 2.84 19.92
CA GLY A 91 -13.56 3.21 20.21
C GLY A 91 -12.50 2.34 19.51
N GLY A 92 -12.89 1.21 18.91
CA GLY A 92 -12.00 0.40 18.09
C GLY A 92 -11.54 1.10 16.81
N VAL A 93 -10.48 0.57 16.19
CA VAL A 93 -9.86 1.16 14.99
C VAL A 93 -9.78 0.12 13.86
N ILE A 94 -10.05 0.56 12.64
CA ILE A 94 -9.79 -0.20 11.42
C ILE A 94 -8.70 0.51 10.61
N ALA A 95 -7.60 -0.20 10.30
CA ALA A 95 -6.52 0.28 9.44
C ALA A 95 -6.58 -0.46 8.08
N VAL A 96 -6.83 0.28 7.00
CA VAL A 96 -6.91 -0.25 5.65
C VAL A 96 -5.54 -0.18 4.98
N HIS A 97 -4.86 -1.34 4.89
CA HIS A 97 -3.57 -1.49 4.20
C HIS A 97 -3.72 -1.84 2.72
N SER A 98 -4.90 -2.28 2.30
CA SER A 98 -5.24 -2.50 0.90
C SER A 98 -5.04 -1.23 0.08
N THR A 99 -4.60 -1.36 -1.18
CA THR A 99 -4.58 -0.25 -2.12
C THR A 99 -5.94 -0.17 -2.82
N VAL A 100 -6.73 0.85 -2.46
CA VAL A 100 -8.10 1.08 -2.92
C VAL A 100 -8.30 2.54 -3.33
N HIS A 101 -9.46 2.86 -3.89
CA HIS A 101 -9.81 4.24 -4.20
C HIS A 101 -9.93 5.06 -2.88
N PRO A 102 -9.40 6.30 -2.80
CA PRO A 102 -9.50 7.13 -1.60
C PRO A 102 -10.93 7.33 -1.11
N ASP A 103 -11.89 7.48 -2.03
CA ASP A 103 -13.31 7.65 -1.66
C ASP A 103 -13.91 6.39 -1.04
N THR A 104 -13.39 5.21 -1.35
CA THR A 104 -13.77 3.98 -0.65
C THR A 104 -13.40 4.07 0.82
N CYS A 105 -12.18 4.52 1.16
CA CYS A 105 -11.80 4.75 2.55
C CYS A 105 -12.65 5.82 3.23
N ARG A 106 -12.98 6.91 2.53
CA ARG A 106 -13.84 7.98 3.07
C ARG A 106 -15.25 7.47 3.40
N ARG A 107 -15.90 6.77 2.44
CA ARG A 107 -17.22 6.16 2.68
C ARG A 107 -17.21 5.14 3.82
N LEU A 108 -16.14 4.33 3.90
CA LEU A 108 -15.96 3.36 4.98
C LEU A 108 -15.73 4.04 6.34
N ALA A 109 -15.00 5.15 6.38
CA ALA A 109 -14.79 5.93 7.59
C ALA A 109 -16.11 6.54 8.11
N GLU A 110 -16.97 7.06 7.23
CA GLU A 110 -18.30 7.55 7.60
C GLU A 110 -19.16 6.42 8.20
N ARG A 111 -19.16 5.24 7.58
CA ARG A 111 -19.88 4.06 8.11
C ARG A 111 -19.34 3.60 9.46
N ALA A 112 -18.01 3.61 9.64
CA ALA A 112 -17.37 3.27 10.89
C ALA A 112 -17.71 4.27 12.00
N GLN A 113 -17.64 5.57 11.68
CA GLN A 113 -17.95 6.65 12.62
C GLN A 113 -19.38 6.57 13.13
N ALA A 114 -20.36 6.21 12.29
CA ALA A 114 -21.76 6.00 12.69
C ALA A 114 -21.91 4.90 13.75
N ARG A 115 -20.90 4.06 13.96
CA ARG A 115 -20.85 2.99 14.98
C ARG A 115 -19.85 3.30 16.11
N GLY A 116 -19.30 4.52 16.16
CA GLY A 116 -18.30 4.91 17.13
C GLY A 116 -16.93 4.24 16.91
N VAL A 117 -16.67 3.71 15.71
CA VAL A 117 -15.40 3.09 15.29
C VAL A 117 -14.61 4.10 14.45
N ARG A 118 -13.30 4.13 14.60
CA ARG A 118 -12.40 4.97 13.80
C ARG A 118 -11.84 4.17 12.63
N LEU A 119 -11.64 4.81 11.49
CA LEU A 119 -11.00 4.19 10.34
C LEU A 119 -9.91 5.10 9.79
N ILE A 120 -8.74 4.51 9.52
CA ILE A 120 -7.62 5.14 8.84
C ILE A 120 -7.23 4.32 7.61
N ASP A 121 -6.68 4.97 6.61
CA ASP A 121 -5.99 4.31 5.52
C ASP A 121 -4.48 4.31 5.76
N ALA A 122 -3.86 3.18 5.60
CA ALA A 122 -2.44 2.98 5.87
C ALA A 122 -1.80 2.02 4.85
N PRO A 123 -1.95 2.28 3.53
CA PRO A 123 -1.33 1.44 2.52
C PRO A 123 0.18 1.40 2.68
N VAL A 124 0.79 0.30 2.21
CA VAL A 124 2.21 0.01 2.41
C VAL A 124 2.98 -0.12 1.10
N SER A 125 4.28 0.11 1.14
CA SER A 125 5.18 -0.09 0.01
C SER A 125 6.47 -0.79 0.43
N GLY A 126 7.02 -1.66 -0.46
CA GLY A 126 8.25 -2.41 -0.23
C GLY A 126 8.13 -3.91 -0.56
N GLY A 127 6.89 -4.43 -0.62
CA GLY A 127 6.62 -5.85 -0.92
C GLY A 127 6.94 -6.78 0.25
N ALA A 128 6.78 -8.09 0.03
CA ALA A 128 7.00 -9.11 1.05
C ALA A 128 8.40 -9.05 1.70
N PRO A 129 9.50 -8.84 0.96
CA PRO A 129 10.84 -8.77 1.58
C PRO A 129 10.98 -7.61 2.58
N ALA A 130 10.37 -6.46 2.30
CA ALA A 130 10.39 -5.33 3.22
C ALA A 130 9.49 -5.60 4.44
N ALA A 131 8.33 -6.28 4.25
CA ALA A 131 7.46 -6.68 5.34
C ALA A 131 8.16 -7.64 6.31
N GLU A 132 8.81 -8.69 5.77
CA GLU A 132 9.60 -9.65 6.54
C GLU A 132 10.73 -8.98 7.33
N ALA A 133 11.35 -7.97 6.74
CA ALA A 133 12.43 -7.20 7.37
C ALA A 133 11.95 -6.10 8.33
N GLY A 134 10.62 -5.87 8.48
CA GLY A 134 10.07 -4.79 9.30
C GLY A 134 10.36 -3.38 8.73
N ARG A 135 10.49 -3.24 7.41
CA ARG A 135 10.92 -2.01 6.72
C ARG A 135 9.94 -1.54 5.65
N LEU A 136 8.67 -1.86 5.79
CA LEU A 136 7.67 -1.29 4.89
C LEU A 136 7.56 0.23 5.10
N LEU A 137 7.48 0.97 4.01
CA LEU A 137 6.94 2.32 4.08
C LEU A 137 5.43 2.21 4.35
N VAL A 138 4.95 2.85 5.43
CA VAL A 138 3.53 2.98 5.76
C VAL A 138 3.10 4.41 5.47
N MET A 139 2.08 4.59 4.65
CA MET A 139 1.53 5.89 4.26
C MET A 139 0.17 6.07 4.94
N ALA A 140 0.13 6.80 6.06
CA ALA A 140 -1.05 6.90 6.92
C ALA A 140 -1.88 8.16 6.64
N GLY A 141 -3.18 7.96 6.40
CA GLY A 141 -4.19 9.01 6.32
C GLY A 141 -5.32 8.76 7.31
N GLY A 142 -5.79 9.80 7.99
CA GLY A 142 -6.83 9.71 8.99
C GLY A 142 -6.71 10.79 10.05
N ASP A 143 -7.42 10.61 11.15
CA ASP A 143 -7.21 11.42 12.35
C ASP A 143 -5.81 11.14 12.94
N GLU A 144 -5.04 12.19 13.22
CA GLU A 144 -3.65 12.08 13.62
C GLU A 144 -3.48 11.32 14.95
N GLU A 145 -4.35 11.56 15.94
CA GLU A 145 -4.31 10.84 17.22
C GLU A 145 -4.58 9.34 17.00
N THR A 146 -5.46 9.00 16.04
CA THR A 146 -5.74 7.61 15.69
C THR A 146 -4.55 6.94 15.01
N VAL A 147 -3.84 7.66 14.14
CA VAL A 147 -2.61 7.18 13.51
C VAL A 147 -1.52 6.94 14.56
N GLU A 148 -1.33 7.87 15.49
CA GLU A 148 -0.36 7.73 16.59
C GLU A 148 -0.72 6.56 17.52
N PHE A 149 -2.00 6.34 17.79
CA PHE A 149 -2.46 5.16 18.54
C PHE A 149 -2.07 3.83 17.85
N CYS A 150 -2.10 3.77 16.51
CA CYS A 150 -1.73 2.59 15.74
C CYS A 150 -0.22 2.46 15.52
N ARG A 151 0.55 3.55 15.62
CA ARG A 151 1.98 3.61 15.30
C ARG A 151 2.82 2.50 15.95
N PRO A 152 2.65 2.16 17.25
CA PRO A 152 3.44 1.08 17.88
C PRO A 152 3.25 -0.29 17.20
N VAL A 153 2.03 -0.60 16.73
CA VAL A 153 1.75 -1.82 15.98
C VAL A 153 2.37 -1.73 14.59
N PHE A 154 2.23 -0.61 13.90
CA PHE A 154 2.80 -0.42 12.56
C PHE A 154 4.32 -0.52 12.56
N ALA A 155 4.99 -0.04 13.61
CA ALA A 155 6.44 -0.13 13.78
C ALA A 155 6.97 -1.56 13.85
N SER A 156 6.12 -2.57 14.08
CA SER A 156 6.54 -3.96 14.04
C SER A 156 6.88 -4.44 12.62
N TYR A 157 6.29 -3.87 11.59
CA TYR A 157 6.49 -4.27 10.19
C TYR A 157 6.88 -3.12 9.25
N GLY A 158 6.90 -1.87 9.71
CA GLY A 158 7.13 -0.70 8.86
C GLY A 158 7.99 0.40 9.49
N ASP A 159 8.90 0.91 8.68
CA ASP A 159 9.72 2.08 8.92
C ASP A 159 10.19 2.62 7.55
N PRO A 160 9.90 3.89 7.19
CA PRO A 160 9.20 4.92 7.97
C PRO A 160 7.66 4.78 7.95
N ILE A 161 6.99 5.38 8.96
CA ILE A 161 5.55 5.57 9.02
C ILE A 161 5.27 7.06 8.84
N VAL A 162 4.70 7.43 7.69
CA VAL A 162 4.48 8.83 7.29
C VAL A 162 3.00 9.18 7.40
N TYR A 163 2.69 10.20 8.21
CA TYR A 163 1.36 10.79 8.28
C TYR A 163 1.16 11.80 7.14
N LEU A 164 0.04 11.72 6.43
CA LEU A 164 -0.21 12.45 5.19
C LEU A 164 -1.47 13.33 5.22
N GLY A 165 -2.16 13.38 6.36
CA GLY A 165 -3.38 14.18 6.50
C GLY A 165 -4.66 13.35 6.59
N PRO A 166 -5.83 13.85 6.15
CA PRO A 166 -7.12 13.21 6.36
C PRO A 166 -7.27 11.86 5.65
N VAL A 167 -8.32 11.12 5.98
CA VAL A 167 -8.65 9.83 5.37
C VAL A 167 -8.64 9.93 3.84
N GLY A 168 -7.93 8.99 3.21
CA GLY A 168 -7.69 8.91 1.77
C GLY A 168 -6.35 9.51 1.33
N ALA A 169 -5.66 10.31 2.17
CA ALA A 169 -4.37 10.89 1.82
C ALA A 169 -3.27 9.82 1.65
N GLY A 170 -3.28 8.78 2.48
CA GLY A 170 -2.38 7.65 2.33
C GLY A 170 -2.61 6.89 1.02
N GLN A 171 -3.88 6.68 0.63
CA GLN A 171 -4.21 6.04 -0.65
C GLN A 171 -3.75 6.87 -1.85
N ILE A 172 -3.96 8.19 -1.83
CA ILE A 172 -3.48 9.08 -2.89
C ILE A 172 -1.95 8.97 -3.04
N ALA A 173 -1.22 9.07 -1.93
CA ALA A 173 0.23 8.94 -1.94
C ALA A 173 0.69 7.55 -2.45
N LYS A 174 -0.01 6.48 -2.05
CA LYS A 174 0.26 5.12 -2.54
C LYS A 174 0.04 4.99 -4.04
N LEU A 175 -1.04 5.52 -4.56
CA LEU A 175 -1.36 5.46 -6.00
C LEU A 175 -0.34 6.27 -6.81
N LEU A 176 0.05 7.45 -6.36
CA LEU A 176 1.11 8.25 -6.98
C LEU A 176 2.46 7.53 -6.96
N ASN A 177 2.83 6.91 -5.81
CA ASN A 177 4.03 6.11 -5.71
C ASN A 177 4.02 4.95 -6.72
N ASN A 178 2.89 4.25 -6.87
CA ASN A 178 2.80 3.10 -7.77
C ASN A 178 2.78 3.54 -9.25
N ALA A 179 2.18 4.69 -9.58
CA ALA A 179 2.26 5.27 -10.92
C ALA A 179 3.72 5.63 -11.28
N ALA A 180 4.43 6.31 -10.36
CA ALA A 180 5.84 6.63 -10.54
C ALA A 180 6.71 5.37 -10.69
N PHE A 181 6.50 4.35 -9.84
CA PHE A 181 7.19 3.07 -9.95
C PHE A 181 6.93 2.39 -11.30
N THR A 182 5.68 2.38 -11.77
CA THR A 182 5.30 1.80 -13.05
C THR A 182 5.98 2.54 -14.21
N ALA A 183 5.99 3.88 -14.20
CA ALA A 183 6.68 4.68 -15.19
C ALA A 183 8.21 4.38 -15.20
N HIS A 184 8.82 4.32 -14.03
CA HIS A 184 10.24 4.00 -13.88
C HIS A 184 10.60 2.59 -14.38
N LEU A 185 9.71 1.61 -14.30
CA LEU A 185 9.92 0.29 -14.89
C LEU A 185 10.06 0.39 -16.41
N GLY A 186 9.21 1.19 -17.07
CA GLY A 186 9.30 1.44 -18.52
C GLY A 186 10.60 2.15 -18.90
N VAL A 187 10.99 3.17 -18.14
CA VAL A 187 12.26 3.88 -18.33
C VAL A 187 13.45 2.92 -18.18
N ALA A 188 13.47 2.10 -17.13
CA ALA A 188 14.56 1.18 -16.85
C ALA A 188 14.76 0.15 -17.97
N VAL A 189 13.68 -0.51 -18.44
CA VAL A 189 13.82 -1.48 -19.53
C VAL A 189 14.25 -0.83 -20.84
N SER A 190 13.70 0.35 -21.17
CA SER A 190 14.06 1.09 -22.38
C SER A 190 15.51 1.54 -22.37
N LEU A 191 16.01 2.02 -21.23
CA LEU A 191 17.40 2.41 -21.01
C LEU A 191 18.35 1.23 -21.23
N LEU A 192 18.08 0.07 -20.62
CA LEU A 192 18.91 -1.12 -20.77
C LEU A 192 18.88 -1.67 -22.21
N ALA A 193 17.72 -1.62 -22.88
CA ALA A 193 17.59 -2.01 -24.27
C ALA A 193 18.39 -1.09 -25.22
N LEU A 194 18.31 0.23 -25.02
CA LEU A 194 19.08 1.21 -25.77
C LEU A 194 20.59 1.03 -25.56
N GLY A 195 21.04 0.87 -24.30
CA GLY A 195 22.43 0.62 -23.99
C GLY A 195 22.99 -0.58 -24.72
N ARG A 196 22.22 -1.68 -24.75
CA ARG A 196 22.60 -2.87 -25.52
C ARG A 196 22.71 -2.59 -27.03
N SER A 197 21.80 -1.82 -27.62
CA SER A 197 21.86 -1.44 -29.03
C SER A 197 23.07 -0.58 -29.37
N LEU A 198 23.57 0.15 -28.38
CA LEU A 198 24.79 0.96 -28.46
C LEU A 198 26.08 0.19 -28.10
N GLY A 199 26.00 -1.12 -27.89
CA GLY A 199 27.12 -2.00 -27.61
C GLY A 199 27.59 -2.02 -26.14
N VAL A 200 26.78 -1.49 -25.22
CA VAL A 200 27.07 -1.52 -23.77
C VAL A 200 26.46 -2.77 -23.13
N ASP A 201 27.23 -3.48 -22.33
CA ASP A 201 26.76 -4.63 -21.55
C ASP A 201 25.67 -4.19 -20.55
N GLN A 202 24.54 -4.90 -20.53
CA GLN A 202 23.39 -4.54 -19.71
C GLN A 202 23.65 -4.55 -18.21
N LEU A 203 24.43 -5.54 -17.71
CA LEU A 203 24.69 -5.65 -16.28
C LEU A 203 25.65 -4.55 -15.82
N ARG A 204 26.66 -4.25 -16.62
CA ARG A 204 27.60 -3.14 -16.35
C ARG A 204 26.89 -1.79 -16.44
N LEU A 205 25.96 -1.62 -17.40
CA LEU A 205 25.17 -0.41 -17.50
C LEU A 205 24.26 -0.24 -16.29
N ALA A 206 23.57 -1.30 -15.86
CA ALA A 206 22.73 -1.28 -14.66
C ALA A 206 23.55 -0.93 -13.41
N ASP A 207 24.76 -1.50 -13.26
CA ASP A 207 25.69 -1.20 -12.17
C ASP A 207 26.09 0.28 -12.15
N VAL A 208 26.51 0.83 -13.30
CA VAL A 208 26.85 2.26 -13.42
C VAL A 208 25.68 3.16 -13.04
N ILE A 209 24.48 2.89 -13.57
CA ILE A 209 23.29 3.71 -13.30
C ILE A 209 22.87 3.59 -11.84
N SER A 210 23.00 2.42 -11.22
CA SER A 210 22.65 2.22 -9.80
C SER A 210 23.47 3.10 -8.84
N HIS A 211 24.67 3.50 -9.24
CA HIS A 211 25.54 4.42 -8.49
C HIS A 211 25.46 5.87 -8.98
N GLY A 212 24.73 6.12 -10.06
CA GLY A 212 24.58 7.44 -10.67
C GLY A 212 23.26 8.13 -10.31
N SER A 213 23.11 9.37 -10.77
CA SER A 213 21.89 10.18 -10.58
C SER A 213 20.65 9.63 -11.30
N GLY A 214 20.81 8.68 -12.23
CA GLY A 214 19.72 7.99 -12.92
C GLY A 214 19.16 6.78 -12.16
N ASN A 215 19.61 6.52 -10.95
CA ASN A 215 19.15 5.37 -10.16
C ASN A 215 17.66 5.43 -9.83
N SER A 216 17.04 4.25 -9.75
CA SER A 216 15.68 4.08 -9.25
C SER A 216 15.50 2.65 -8.71
N PHE A 217 14.58 2.47 -7.75
CA PHE A 217 14.19 1.15 -7.27
C PHE A 217 13.71 0.23 -8.40
N ALA A 218 13.07 0.80 -9.43
CA ALA A 218 12.60 0.07 -10.60
C ALA A 218 13.77 -0.48 -11.44
N LEU A 219 14.86 0.25 -11.57
CA LEU A 219 16.06 -0.23 -12.29
C LEU A 219 16.63 -1.50 -11.66
N GLU A 220 16.76 -1.53 -10.33
CA GLU A 220 17.21 -2.71 -9.60
C GLU A 220 16.29 -3.91 -9.86
N ARG A 221 14.97 -3.68 -9.83
CA ARG A 221 13.96 -4.74 -10.09
C ARG A 221 14.04 -5.26 -11.52
N VAL A 222 14.23 -4.39 -12.51
CA VAL A 222 14.36 -4.77 -13.92
C VAL A 222 15.69 -5.52 -14.15
N ALA A 223 16.80 -5.03 -13.61
CA ALA A 223 18.11 -5.65 -13.74
C ALA A 223 18.12 -7.06 -13.13
N SER A 224 17.57 -7.23 -11.93
CA SER A 224 17.45 -8.55 -11.26
C SER A 224 16.49 -9.50 -11.99
N ALA A 225 15.56 -8.99 -12.81
CA ALA A 225 14.67 -9.77 -13.66
C ALA A 225 15.27 -10.08 -15.05
N GLY A 226 16.56 -9.83 -15.26
CA GLY A 226 17.26 -10.10 -16.52
C GLY A 226 17.04 -9.00 -17.58
N GLY A 227 16.74 -7.77 -17.16
CA GLY A 227 16.56 -6.63 -18.05
C GLY A 227 15.23 -6.62 -18.81
N THR A 228 14.23 -7.36 -18.35
CA THR A 228 12.89 -7.46 -18.99
C THR A 228 11.77 -7.26 -17.99
N LEU A 229 10.56 -6.94 -18.48
CA LEU A 229 9.35 -6.79 -17.66
C LEU A 229 8.48 -8.06 -17.59
N ALA A 230 8.84 -9.14 -18.29
CA ALA A 230 7.99 -10.33 -18.41
C ALA A 230 7.61 -10.90 -17.03
N ARG A 231 8.59 -11.18 -16.17
CA ARG A 231 8.38 -11.72 -14.82
C ARG A 231 7.64 -10.75 -13.90
N ILE A 232 7.88 -9.45 -14.05
CA ILE A 232 7.20 -8.42 -13.26
C ILE A 232 5.72 -8.32 -13.70
N GLY A 233 5.48 -8.36 -15.01
CA GLY A 233 4.13 -8.34 -15.59
C GLY A 233 3.29 -9.54 -15.15
N GLU A 234 3.86 -10.75 -15.15
CA GLU A 234 3.17 -11.97 -14.69
C GLU A 234 2.73 -11.89 -13.22
N HIS A 235 3.57 -11.33 -12.33
CA HIS A 235 3.32 -11.33 -10.89
C HIS A 235 2.57 -10.10 -10.40
N ALA A 236 2.89 -8.92 -10.92
CA ALA A 236 2.40 -7.64 -10.43
C ALA A 236 1.63 -6.80 -11.46
N GLY A 237 1.66 -7.17 -12.74
CA GLY A 237 1.11 -6.35 -13.82
C GLY A 237 -0.37 -6.00 -13.62
N HIS A 238 -1.19 -6.94 -13.16
CA HIS A 238 -2.61 -6.71 -12.91
C HIS A 238 -2.85 -5.72 -11.73
N LEU A 239 -1.98 -5.74 -10.72
CA LEU A 239 -2.05 -4.80 -9.58
C LEU A 239 -1.62 -3.40 -10.02
N LEU A 240 -0.49 -3.29 -10.74
CA LEU A 240 0.00 -2.02 -11.25
C LEU A 240 -1.02 -1.37 -12.20
N ARG A 241 -1.64 -2.16 -13.10
CA ARG A 241 -2.71 -1.70 -13.97
C ARG A 241 -3.91 -1.16 -13.18
N LYS A 242 -4.35 -1.87 -12.14
CA LYS A 242 -5.42 -1.41 -11.25
C LYS A 242 -5.06 -0.05 -10.65
N ASP A 243 -3.86 0.09 -10.10
CA ASP A 243 -3.43 1.30 -9.41
C ASP A 243 -3.28 2.49 -10.37
N VAL A 244 -2.76 2.26 -11.60
CA VAL A 244 -2.69 3.31 -12.63
C VAL A 244 -4.08 3.76 -13.09
N ARG A 245 -5.07 2.86 -13.15
CA ARG A 245 -6.46 3.24 -13.43
C ARG A 245 -7.03 4.11 -12.32
N LEU A 246 -6.86 3.71 -11.06
CA LEU A 246 -7.37 4.47 -9.92
C LEU A 246 -6.82 5.90 -9.89
N ILE A 247 -5.52 6.09 -10.15
CA ILE A 247 -4.95 7.45 -10.17
C ILE A 247 -5.39 8.24 -11.41
N ALA A 248 -5.62 7.58 -12.56
CA ALA A 248 -6.15 8.23 -13.74
C ALA A 248 -7.59 8.72 -13.51
N ASP A 249 -8.43 7.92 -12.87
CA ASP A 249 -9.80 8.27 -12.50
C ASP A 249 -9.81 9.46 -11.53
N LEU A 250 -8.92 9.45 -10.53
CA LEU A 250 -8.75 10.58 -9.60
C LEU A 250 -8.30 11.86 -10.32
N ALA A 251 -7.34 11.77 -11.23
CA ALA A 251 -6.85 12.92 -11.98
C ALA A 251 -7.95 13.52 -12.89
N ALA A 252 -8.81 12.67 -13.47
CA ALA A 252 -9.92 13.11 -14.31
C ALA A 252 -11.04 13.82 -13.53
N THR A 253 -11.20 13.49 -12.23
CA THR A 253 -12.24 14.05 -11.36
C THR A 253 -11.74 15.17 -10.44
N ALA A 254 -10.43 15.43 -10.43
CA ALA A 254 -9.84 16.49 -9.62
C ALA A 254 -10.38 17.88 -10.04
N PRO A 255 -10.84 18.70 -9.08
CA PRO A 255 -11.31 20.04 -9.40
C PRO A 255 -10.17 20.88 -10.02
N ALA A 256 -10.45 21.52 -11.15
CA ALA A 256 -9.54 22.48 -11.76
C ALA A 256 -9.35 23.64 -10.77
N GLY A 257 -8.15 23.78 -10.18
CA GLY A 257 -7.82 24.88 -9.28
C GLY A 257 -7.77 24.55 -7.78
N ALA A 258 -7.61 23.31 -7.38
CA ALA A 258 -7.21 22.99 -6.00
C ALA A 258 -5.76 23.49 -5.77
N GLU A 259 -5.59 24.80 -5.60
CA GLU A 259 -4.34 25.44 -5.18
C GLU A 259 -4.10 25.08 -3.70
N GLY A 260 -3.42 23.98 -3.46
CA GLY A 260 -2.89 23.60 -2.16
C GLY A 260 -1.41 23.93 -2.07
N GLY A 261 -1.09 25.10 -1.54
CA GLY A 261 0.29 25.52 -1.26
C GLY A 261 0.68 26.79 -2.02
N ALA A 262 1.30 27.72 -1.31
CA ALA A 262 1.79 28.99 -1.85
C ALA A 262 2.66 28.74 -3.09
N SER A 263 2.17 29.17 -4.25
CA SER A 263 2.94 29.24 -5.49
C SER A 263 4.07 30.25 -5.29
N GLU A 264 5.32 29.82 -5.47
CA GLU A 264 6.44 30.74 -5.57
C GLU A 264 6.23 31.68 -6.77
N PRO A 265 6.55 32.99 -6.66
CA PRO A 265 6.41 33.93 -7.76
C PRO A 265 7.47 33.60 -8.83
N GLY A 266 7.06 32.89 -9.87
CA GLY A 266 7.93 32.51 -10.99
C GLY A 266 7.47 31.29 -11.78
N ASP A 267 6.49 30.55 -11.30
CA ASP A 267 5.94 29.38 -12.00
C ASP A 267 4.91 29.85 -13.04
N ALA A 268 5.36 29.97 -14.26
CA ALA A 268 4.53 30.36 -15.40
C ALA A 268 3.60 29.15 -15.73
N GLY A 269 2.41 29.14 -15.13
CA GLY A 269 1.15 28.66 -15.69
C GLY A 269 1.13 27.38 -16.52
N HIS A 270 1.87 26.32 -16.13
CA HIS A 270 1.62 25.00 -16.69
C HIS A 270 0.51 24.34 -15.85
N GLY A 271 -0.66 24.16 -16.44
CA GLY A 271 -1.84 23.64 -15.76
C GLY A 271 -1.57 22.25 -15.14
N HIS A 272 -2.04 22.04 -13.91
CA HIS A 272 -1.88 20.79 -13.16
C HIS A 272 -2.28 19.52 -13.96
N GLY A 273 -3.11 19.65 -14.99
CA GLY A 273 -3.49 18.59 -15.93
C GLY A 273 -2.33 18.08 -16.78
N GLU A 274 -1.37 18.91 -17.17
CA GLU A 274 -0.25 18.52 -18.04
C GLU A 274 0.80 17.67 -17.31
N HIS A 275 1.09 17.98 -16.04
CA HIS A 275 2.05 17.21 -15.25
C HIS A 275 1.52 15.81 -14.92
N GLY A 276 0.24 15.69 -14.58
CA GLY A 276 -0.42 14.40 -14.38
C GLY A 276 -0.46 13.55 -15.65
N ALA A 277 -0.70 14.17 -16.81
CA ALA A 277 -0.73 13.49 -18.11
C ALA A 277 0.63 12.86 -18.46
N THR A 278 1.75 13.53 -18.19
CA THR A 278 3.10 12.99 -18.44
C THR A 278 3.37 11.74 -17.63
N LEU A 279 3.06 11.74 -16.32
CA LEU A 279 3.24 10.58 -15.45
C LEU A 279 2.39 9.39 -15.91
N LEU A 280 1.12 9.64 -16.21
CA LEU A 280 0.18 8.59 -16.65
C LEU A 280 0.58 8.02 -18.01
N ALA A 281 1.00 8.85 -18.97
CA ALA A 281 1.49 8.38 -20.27
C ALA A 281 2.72 7.48 -20.13
N ALA A 282 3.66 7.82 -19.25
CA ALA A 282 4.85 7.01 -18.99
C ALA A 282 4.48 5.67 -18.30
N ALA A 283 3.53 5.68 -17.38
CA ALA A 283 3.04 4.47 -16.74
C ALA A 283 2.30 3.55 -17.73
N ASP A 284 1.48 4.12 -18.62
CA ASP A 284 0.79 3.36 -19.69
C ASP A 284 1.76 2.71 -20.67
N ALA A 285 2.79 3.43 -21.08
CA ALA A 285 3.83 2.88 -21.93
C ALA A 285 4.53 1.66 -21.26
N ALA A 286 4.78 1.74 -19.95
CA ALA A 286 5.34 0.62 -19.19
C ALA A 286 4.38 -0.58 -19.10
N LEU A 287 3.08 -0.35 -18.86
CA LEU A 287 2.06 -1.40 -18.86
C LEU A 287 1.93 -2.09 -20.22
N ALA A 288 2.01 -1.34 -21.32
CA ALA A 288 2.03 -1.89 -22.66
C ALA A 288 3.24 -2.84 -22.88
N LEU A 289 4.43 -2.48 -22.39
CA LEU A 289 5.62 -3.34 -22.44
C LEU A 289 5.50 -4.62 -21.58
N MET A 290 4.60 -4.65 -20.61
CA MET A 290 4.27 -5.85 -19.82
C MET A 290 3.18 -6.72 -20.46
N ASN A 291 2.62 -6.34 -21.61
CA ASN A 291 1.42 -6.93 -22.21
C ASN A 291 0.16 -6.84 -21.30
N VAL A 292 0.09 -5.86 -20.44
CA VAL A 292 -1.06 -5.52 -19.59
C VAL A 292 -1.50 -4.11 -19.96
N GLY A 293 -2.38 -3.95 -20.95
CA GLY A 293 -3.01 -2.66 -21.24
C GLY A 293 -3.94 -2.17 -20.10
N ARG A 294 -4.31 -0.90 -20.14
CA ARG A 294 -5.36 -0.39 -19.23
C ARG A 294 -6.65 -1.18 -19.31
#